data_3787fb0088792faaf02bb5f7582bf85f
#
_entry.id   3787fb0088792faaf02bb5f7582bf85f
#
_cell.length_a   1.000
_cell.length_b   1.000
_cell.length_c   1.000
_cell.angle_alpha   90.00
_cell.angle_beta   90.00
_cell.angle_gamma   90.00
#
_symmetry.space_group_name_H-M   'P 1'
#
loop_
_entity.id
_entity.type
_entity.pdbx_description
1 polymer ?
#
loop_
_entity_poly.entity_id
_entity_poly.type
_entity_poly.pdbx_seq_one_letter_code
_entity_poly.pdbx_strand_id
1 'polypeptide(L)' 'MKLSELPAHKSGIVLAVHLPPALAARLNMLNVRRGAHVRMLRAAPFRGGFMLDAGGVRIALRGSVAEQIEV' A
#
# COMPACT_ATOMS: atom_id res chain seq x y z
N MET A 1 2.14 -8.34 8.27
CA MET A 1 3.12 -8.38 7.17
C MET A 1 3.22 -7.03 6.51
N LYS A 2 4.31 -6.74 5.83
CA LYS A 2 4.45 -5.48 5.08
C LYS A 2 3.61 -5.55 3.81
N LEU A 3 3.07 -4.41 3.40
CA LEU A 3 2.32 -4.33 2.15
C LEU A 3 3.16 -4.83 0.96
N SER A 4 4.47 -4.55 0.98
CA SER A 4 5.40 -5.00 -0.05
C SER A 4 5.52 -6.52 -0.15
N GLU A 5 5.06 -7.25 0.86
CA GLU A 5 5.10 -8.71 0.90
C GLU A 5 3.78 -9.35 0.46
N LEU A 6 2.75 -8.54 0.23
CA LEU A 6 1.44 -9.04 -0.18
C LEU A 6 1.52 -9.57 -1.62
N PRO A 7 1.18 -10.84 -1.85
CA PRO A 7 1.25 -11.39 -3.21
C PRO A 7 0.26 -10.73 -4.17
N ALA A 8 0.58 -10.77 -5.46
CA ALA A 8 -0.30 -10.25 -6.49
C ALA A 8 -1.68 -10.89 -6.41
N HIS A 9 -2.71 -10.07 -6.60
CA HIS A 9 -4.13 -10.46 -6.57
C HIS A 9 -4.65 -10.84 -5.18
N LYS A 10 -3.84 -10.69 -4.13
CA LYS A 10 -4.29 -10.87 -2.76
C LYS A 10 -4.69 -9.54 -2.16
N SER A 11 -5.65 -9.62 -1.24
CA SER A 11 -6.17 -8.46 -0.52
C SER A 11 -5.71 -8.49 0.93
N GLY A 12 -5.67 -7.33 1.55
CA GLY A 12 -5.36 -7.19 2.97
C GLY A 12 -6.05 -5.96 3.53
N ILE A 13 -6.04 -5.85 4.84
CA ILE A 13 -6.55 -4.68 5.54
C ILE A 13 -5.34 -3.94 6.09
N VAL A 14 -5.28 -2.63 5.87
CA VAL A 14 -4.19 -1.81 6.40
C VAL A 14 -4.31 -1.76 7.91
N LEU A 15 -3.27 -2.23 8.61
CA LEU A 15 -3.22 -2.26 10.07
C LEU A 15 -2.52 -1.04 10.63
N ALA A 16 -1.46 -0.57 9.96
CA ALA A 16 -0.68 0.58 10.40
C ALA A 16 0.06 1.20 9.23
N VAL A 17 0.27 2.51 9.30
CA VAL A 17 1.03 3.27 8.30
C VAL A 17 2.17 3.96 9.04
N HIS A 18 3.40 3.46 8.87
CA HIS A 18 4.58 3.96 9.56
C HIS A 18 5.34 4.95 8.70
N LEU A 19 4.69 6.06 8.37
CA LEU A 19 5.22 7.09 7.48
C LEU A 19 5.16 8.45 8.16
N PRO A 20 5.99 9.41 7.70
CA PRO A 20 5.88 10.78 8.19
C PRO A 20 4.46 11.32 8.00
N PRO A 21 3.98 12.21 8.92
CA PRO A 21 2.60 12.70 8.88
C PRO A 21 2.13 13.25 7.54
N ALA A 22 2.99 14.01 6.86
CA ALA A 22 2.62 14.60 5.57
C ALA A 22 2.33 13.53 4.51
N LEU A 23 3.17 12.49 4.45
CA LEU A 23 2.99 11.41 3.50
C LEU A 23 1.80 10.52 3.89
N ALA A 24 1.66 10.23 5.18
CA ALA A 24 0.53 9.46 5.68
C ALA A 24 -0.80 10.17 5.37
N ALA A 25 -0.85 11.49 5.51
CA ALA A 25 -2.04 12.27 5.17
C ALA A 25 -2.37 12.19 3.68
N ARG A 26 -1.34 12.24 2.82
CA ARG A 26 -1.54 12.11 1.39
C ARG A 26 -2.10 10.75 1.03
N LEU A 27 -1.57 9.69 1.61
CA LEU A 27 -2.07 8.34 1.37
C LEU A 27 -3.48 8.14 1.90
N ASN A 28 -3.80 8.77 3.04
CA ASN A 28 -5.15 8.75 3.59
C ASN A 28 -6.17 9.28 2.58
N MET A 29 -5.84 10.36 1.87
CA MET A 29 -6.69 10.93 0.83
C MET A 29 -6.89 9.98 -0.35
N LEU A 30 -6.01 9.01 -0.51
CA LEU A 30 -6.07 8.00 -1.56
C LEU A 30 -6.64 6.67 -1.06
N ASN A 31 -7.29 6.67 0.10
CA ASN A 31 -7.87 5.48 0.74
C ASN A 31 -6.85 4.45 1.23
N VAL A 32 -5.59 4.86 1.39
CA VAL A 32 -4.58 4.02 2.04
C VAL A 32 -4.42 4.51 3.47
N ARG A 33 -5.20 3.93 4.35
CA ARG A 33 -5.24 4.29 5.77
C ARG A 33 -5.62 3.07 6.59
N ARG A 34 -5.39 3.16 7.90
CA ARG A 34 -5.75 2.08 8.81
C ARG A 34 -7.22 1.67 8.64
N GLY A 35 -7.45 0.38 8.52
CA GLY A 35 -8.79 -0.19 8.33
C GLY A 35 -9.25 -0.28 6.88
N ALA A 36 -8.51 0.31 5.94
CA ALA A 36 -8.87 0.25 4.54
C ALA A 36 -8.51 -1.09 3.92
N HIS A 37 -9.34 -1.54 2.99
CA HIS A 37 -9.05 -2.71 2.18
C HIS A 37 -8.18 -2.32 1.01
N VAL A 38 -7.10 -3.05 0.79
CA VAL A 38 -6.24 -2.87 -0.36
C VAL A 38 -6.01 -4.21 -1.04
N ARG A 39 -5.81 -4.18 -2.35
CA ARG A 39 -5.50 -5.36 -3.12
C ARG A 39 -4.25 -5.12 -3.92
N MET A 40 -3.30 -6.05 -3.84
CA MET A 40 -2.09 -5.97 -4.64
C MET A 40 -2.42 -6.36 -6.08
N LEU A 41 -2.09 -5.50 -7.04
CA LEU A 41 -2.28 -5.78 -8.45
C LEU A 41 -1.02 -6.35 -9.06
N ARG A 42 0.12 -5.69 -8.85
CA ARG A 42 1.40 -6.20 -9.31
C ARG A 42 2.56 -5.45 -8.67
N ALA A 43 3.73 -6.09 -8.73
CA ALA A 43 4.98 -5.50 -8.28
C ALA A 43 5.90 -5.28 -9.48
N ALA A 44 6.64 -4.18 -9.48
CA ALA A 44 7.69 -3.94 -10.46
C ALA A 44 8.89 -4.86 -10.18
N PRO A 45 9.75 -5.12 -11.18
CA PRO A 45 10.97 -5.89 -10.97
C PRO A 45 11.80 -5.30 -9.84
N PHE A 46 12.44 -6.18 -9.08
CA PHE A 46 13.31 -5.81 -7.95
C PHE A 46 12.58 -5.04 -6.84
N ARG A 47 11.25 -5.18 -6.79
CA ARG A 47 10.40 -4.58 -5.75
C ARG A 47 10.54 -3.06 -5.68
N GLY A 48 10.86 -2.41 -6.81
CA GLY A 48 11.01 -0.96 -6.86
C GLY A 48 9.71 -0.18 -6.79
N GLY A 49 8.58 -0.83 -7.10
CA GLY A 49 7.27 -0.20 -7.04
C GLY A 49 6.17 -1.22 -6.98
N PHE A 50 5.00 -0.78 -6.49
CA PHE A 50 3.83 -1.65 -6.35
C PHE A 50 2.60 -0.92 -6.85
N MET A 51 1.76 -1.64 -7.59
CA MET A 51 0.46 -1.13 -8.01
C MET A 51 -0.60 -1.79 -7.16
N LEU A 52 -1.42 -0.99 -6.50
CA LEU A 52 -2.53 -1.47 -5.67
C LEU A 52 -3.86 -0.91 -6.13
N ASP A 53 -4.91 -1.57 -5.68
CA ASP A 53 -6.27 -1.04 -5.71
C ASP A 53 -6.67 -0.73 -4.26
N ALA A 54 -7.09 0.49 -4.02
CA ALA A 54 -7.58 0.94 -2.72
C ALA A 54 -8.96 1.59 -2.93
N GLY A 55 -10.02 0.85 -2.61
CA GLY A 55 -11.38 1.35 -2.75
C GLY A 55 -11.78 1.68 -4.20
N GLY A 56 -11.26 0.93 -5.17
CA GLY A 56 -11.52 1.16 -6.58
C GLY A 56 -10.56 2.14 -7.25
N VAL A 57 -9.62 2.71 -6.51
CA VAL A 57 -8.62 3.64 -7.03
C VAL A 57 -7.29 2.91 -7.16
N ARG A 58 -6.68 2.98 -8.34
CA ARG A 58 -5.36 2.40 -8.57
C ARG A 58 -4.29 3.37 -8.14
N ILE A 59 -3.35 2.87 -7.34
CA ILE A 59 -2.29 3.67 -6.77
C ILE A 59 -0.96 2.97 -6.99
N ALA A 60 0.05 3.74 -7.41
CA ALA A 60 1.41 3.24 -7.50
C ALA A 60 2.19 3.75 -6.29
N LEU A 61 2.83 2.85 -5.56
CA LEU A 61 3.67 3.18 -4.41
C LEU A 61 5.10 2.73 -4.65
N ARG A 62 6.05 3.54 -4.22
CA ARG A 62 7.46 3.15 -4.21
C ARG A 62 7.66 1.99 -3.22
N GLY A 63 8.65 1.15 -3.50
CA GLY A 63 8.95 0.04 -2.61
C GLY A 63 9.23 0.48 -1.18
N SER A 64 9.98 1.56 -1.00
CA SER A 64 10.28 2.10 0.33
C SER A 64 9.04 2.53 1.10
N VAL A 65 8.00 2.99 0.41
CA VAL A 65 6.73 3.36 1.04
C VAL A 65 5.94 2.12 1.41
N ALA A 66 5.83 1.17 0.48
CA ALA A 66 5.08 -0.07 0.73
C ALA A 66 5.68 -0.89 1.89
N GLU A 67 6.98 -0.80 2.11
CA GLU A 67 7.65 -1.47 3.23
C GLU A 67 7.26 -0.89 4.59
N GLN A 68 6.74 0.32 4.64
CA GLN A 68 6.36 1.00 5.87
C GLN A 68 4.87 0.88 6.18
N ILE A 69 4.14 0.12 5.38
CA ILE A 69 2.71 -0.10 5.59
C ILE A 69 2.49 -1.55 6.01
N GLU A 70 1.79 -1.73 7.11
CA GLU A 70 1.44 -3.04 7.64
C GLU A 70 0.05 -3.46 7.21
N VAL A 71 -0.07 -4.69 6.78
CA VAL A 71 -1.35 -5.29 6.41
C VAL A 71 -1.56 -6.63 7.10
#